data_3f4d8ce98b9a9b9905b0ec7deb438bc8
#
_entry.id   3f4d8ce98b9a9b9905b0ec7deb438bc8
#
_cell.length_a   1.000
_cell.length_b   1.000
_cell.length_c   1.000
_cell.angle_alpha   90.00
_cell.angle_beta   90.00
_cell.angle_gamma   90.00
#
_symmetry.space_group_name_H-M   'P 1'
#
loop_
_entity.id
_entity.type
_entity.pdbx_description
1 polymer ?
#
loop_
_entity_poly.entity_id
_entity_poly.type
_entity_poly.pdbx_seq_one_letter_code
_entity_poly.pdbx_strand_id
1 'polypeptide(L)'
;MDDAMESDNELQRTVYHGLLPHADIDPLLRENGDFVIRKTDKDGQIILALSVRWNSQLLHFVVNQDESGYYYFETHKEKTICDLINWHKTTKNPVSVKSNAKLISGITRQSWLLDHDEVQLQRKLGEGAFGEVYLSQYVRSNKVIDVAVKTIREEASRLARLKFMKEARIMRKFSHPNVVKIMGIMVYENPLMIVMELCPEGSMLSYLRRNIPVNSDLKLRFATEASAGLAYLESKHCIHRDIAARNCLLSEQLEVKISDFGMSDERRIIYDEKLEKVPMKWLAPETMQQRIFSPKTDVWSFGVLVWEVYADGKEPYPGLSNIQARAKIVVQNYRMEMPKTAPSAVSKLVYRCWKTDPSERPSFAEIHRKLKALKRK
;
A
#
# COMPACT_ATOMS: atom_id res chain seq x y z
N MET A 1 6.50 5.26 29.11
CA MET A 1 6.59 6.27 28.04
C MET A 1 5.21 6.59 27.44
N ASP A 2 4.30 5.63 27.39
CA ASP A 2 2.92 5.87 26.93
C ASP A 2 2.13 6.72 27.94
N ASP A 3 2.30 6.52 29.26
CA ASP A 3 1.66 7.31 30.33
C ASP A 3 1.96 8.82 30.26
N ALA A 4 3.12 9.20 29.73
CA ALA A 4 3.52 10.61 29.65
C ALA A 4 2.80 11.39 28.54
N MET A 5 2.30 10.68 27.54
CA MET A 5 1.51 11.27 26.45
C MET A 5 0.00 11.27 26.78
N GLU A 6 -0.48 10.35 27.62
CA GLU A 6 -1.88 10.32 28.03
C GLU A 6 -2.28 11.52 28.90
N SER A 7 -1.33 12.06 29.70
CA SER A 7 -1.58 13.26 30.51
C SER A 7 -1.66 14.56 29.70
N ASP A 8 -1.23 14.56 28.43
CA ASP A 8 -1.08 15.76 27.59
C ASP A 8 -2.06 15.74 26.39
N ASN A 9 -3.34 15.68 26.71
CA ASN A 9 -4.47 15.49 25.77
C ASN A 9 -4.48 16.49 24.58
N GLU A 10 -3.95 17.70 24.75
CA GLU A 10 -3.88 18.73 23.71
C GLU A 10 -2.73 18.48 22.72
N LEU A 11 -1.57 18.10 23.21
CA LEU A 11 -0.40 17.78 22.37
C LEU A 11 -0.66 16.52 21.55
N GLN A 12 -1.26 15.50 22.15
CA GLN A 12 -1.64 14.25 21.48
C GLN A 12 -2.57 14.52 20.28
N ARG A 13 -3.55 15.40 20.47
CA ARG A 13 -4.55 15.71 19.43
C ARG A 13 -4.02 16.65 18.34
N THR A 14 -2.97 17.40 18.60
CA THR A 14 -2.50 18.44 17.67
C THR A 14 -1.26 18.04 16.89
N VAL A 15 -0.15 17.76 17.55
CA VAL A 15 1.16 17.62 16.87
C VAL A 15 1.81 16.24 16.96
N TYR A 16 1.21 15.30 17.71
CA TYR A 16 1.72 13.93 17.79
C TYR A 16 1.22 13.08 16.63
N HIS A 17 2.14 12.44 15.92
CA HIS A 17 1.86 11.70 14.69
C HIS A 17 2.15 10.19 14.79
N GLY A 18 2.33 9.64 16.01
CA GLY A 18 2.56 8.21 16.21
C GLY A 18 3.84 7.71 15.53
N LEU A 19 3.86 6.45 15.15
CA LEU A 19 5.02 5.80 14.53
C LEU A 19 5.03 6.05 13.01
N LEU A 20 5.35 7.29 12.59
CA LEU A 20 5.49 7.65 11.18
C LEU A 20 6.96 7.64 10.72
N PRO A 21 7.28 6.95 9.59
CA PRO A 21 8.58 7.03 8.96
C PRO A 21 8.94 8.44 8.46
N HIS A 22 10.23 8.71 8.31
CA HIS A 22 10.75 9.97 7.76
C HIS A 22 10.06 10.38 6.44
N ALA A 23 9.88 9.43 5.53
CA ALA A 23 9.27 9.67 4.23
C ALA A 23 7.79 10.10 4.28
N ASP A 24 7.09 9.88 5.40
CA ASP A 24 5.72 10.35 5.61
C ASP A 24 5.69 11.71 6.31
N ILE A 25 6.75 12.07 7.06
CA ILE A 25 6.88 13.34 7.76
C ILE A 25 7.40 14.45 6.83
N ASP A 26 8.38 14.14 5.98
CA ASP A 26 9.04 15.12 5.11
C ASP A 26 8.05 15.99 4.29
N PRO A 27 7.03 15.44 3.63
CA PRO A 27 6.07 16.26 2.89
C PRO A 27 5.08 17.05 3.77
N LEU A 28 5.00 16.78 5.07
CA LEU A 28 4.13 17.50 6.00
C LEU A 28 4.79 18.78 6.50
N LEU A 29 6.09 18.78 6.70
CA LEU A 29 6.86 19.90 7.21
C LEU A 29 7.42 20.71 6.03
N ARG A 30 6.82 21.84 5.72
CA ARG A 30 7.12 22.62 4.50
C ARG A 30 7.91 23.88 4.79
N GLU A 31 7.52 24.60 5.85
CA GLU A 31 8.07 25.91 6.19
C GLU A 31 9.09 25.79 7.32
N ASN A 32 10.00 26.78 7.41
CA ASN A 32 10.95 26.85 8.51
C ASN A 32 10.22 26.93 9.85
N GLY A 33 10.59 26.05 10.77
CA GLY A 33 9.98 25.95 12.09
C GLY A 33 8.72 25.11 12.16
N ASP A 34 8.26 24.50 11.04
CA ASP A 34 7.23 23.46 11.07
C ASP A 34 7.76 22.25 11.83
N PHE A 35 6.95 21.71 12.73
CA PHE A 35 7.38 20.57 13.55
C PHE A 35 6.25 19.60 13.88
N VAL A 36 6.63 18.37 14.21
CA VAL A 36 5.79 17.31 14.77
C VAL A 36 6.53 16.52 15.84
N ILE A 37 5.78 15.94 16.77
CA ILE A 37 6.25 14.88 17.67
C ILE A 37 5.87 13.55 17.08
N ARG A 38 6.79 12.57 17.09
CA ARG A 38 6.51 11.22 16.59
C ARG A 38 7.34 10.15 17.29
N LYS A 39 6.87 8.92 17.24
CA LYS A 39 7.70 7.75 17.52
C LYS A 39 8.56 7.40 16.31
N THR A 40 9.78 6.95 16.52
CA THR A 40 10.68 6.47 15.48
C THR A 40 11.52 5.30 15.99
N ASP A 41 11.96 4.45 15.07
CA ASP A 41 12.87 3.35 15.38
C ASP A 41 14.31 3.83 15.28
N LYS A 42 15.03 3.77 16.39
CA LYS A 42 16.46 4.02 16.47
C LYS A 42 17.14 2.78 17.04
N ASP A 43 17.97 2.13 16.25
CA ASP A 43 18.76 0.95 16.63
C ASP A 43 17.90 -0.19 17.25
N GLY A 44 16.68 -0.40 16.72
CA GLY A 44 15.73 -1.41 17.17
C GLY A 44 14.86 -0.99 18.36
N GLN A 45 15.05 0.21 18.89
CA GLN A 45 14.22 0.75 19.97
C GLN A 45 13.29 1.84 19.44
N ILE A 46 12.03 1.80 19.86
CA ILE A 46 11.06 2.86 19.57
C ILE A 46 11.28 4.00 20.55
N ILE A 47 11.68 5.16 20.03
CA ILE A 47 11.92 6.36 20.80
C ILE A 47 11.00 7.48 20.36
N LEU A 48 10.77 8.45 21.25
CA LEU A 48 10.06 9.68 20.94
C LEU A 48 11.02 10.71 20.38
N ALA A 49 10.62 11.39 19.30
CA ALA A 49 11.44 12.37 18.63
C ALA A 49 10.60 13.58 18.15
N LEU A 50 11.20 14.75 18.25
CA LEU A 50 10.75 15.96 17.58
C LEU A 50 11.38 16.01 16.18
N SER A 51 10.56 16.24 15.16
CA SER A 51 11.03 16.48 13.79
C SER A 51 10.71 17.92 13.40
N VAL A 52 11.69 18.67 12.90
CA VAL A 52 11.57 20.10 12.58
C VAL A 52 12.14 20.38 11.20
N ARG A 53 11.42 21.15 10.37
CA ARG A 53 11.98 21.75 9.15
C ARG A 53 12.79 22.98 9.52
N TRP A 54 14.07 23.01 9.17
CA TRP A 54 14.93 24.16 9.42
C TRP A 54 16.00 24.31 8.35
N ASN A 55 16.11 25.49 7.75
CA ASN A 55 17.05 25.78 6.66
C ASN A 55 17.00 24.75 5.53
N SER A 56 15.78 24.43 5.06
CA SER A 56 15.51 23.42 4.01
C SER A 56 15.89 21.97 4.38
N GLN A 57 16.31 21.72 5.62
CA GLN A 57 16.62 20.39 6.13
C GLN A 57 15.55 19.91 7.10
N LEU A 58 15.34 18.61 7.14
CA LEU A 58 14.50 17.95 8.15
C LEU A 58 15.39 17.41 9.25
N LEU A 59 15.33 18.07 10.41
CA LEU A 59 16.12 17.73 11.59
C LEU A 59 15.29 16.89 12.58
N HIS A 60 15.97 16.00 13.32
CA HIS A 60 15.33 15.12 14.30
C HIS A 60 16.06 15.23 15.63
N PHE A 61 15.31 15.47 16.70
CA PHE A 61 15.81 15.59 18.07
C PHE A 61 15.13 14.53 18.93
N VAL A 62 15.93 13.75 19.66
CA VAL A 62 15.39 12.78 20.62
C VAL A 62 14.77 13.54 21.78
N VAL A 63 13.58 13.15 22.21
CA VAL A 63 13.01 13.61 23.46
C VAL A 63 13.60 12.75 24.57
N ASN A 64 14.49 13.32 25.35
CA ASN A 64 15.13 12.64 26.49
C ASN A 64 14.29 12.83 27.76
N GLN A 65 14.43 11.90 28.71
CA GLN A 65 13.87 11.99 30.04
C GLN A 65 14.97 11.70 31.06
N ASP A 66 15.11 12.53 32.08
CA ASP A 66 16.07 12.29 33.16
C ASP A 66 15.51 11.38 34.26
N GLU A 67 16.33 11.04 35.25
CA GLU A 67 15.97 10.17 36.38
C GLU A 67 14.85 10.76 37.26
N SER A 68 14.66 12.06 37.23
CA SER A 68 13.60 12.78 37.95
C SER A 68 12.30 12.92 37.14
N GLY A 69 12.29 12.34 35.89
CA GLY A 69 11.11 12.35 35.01
C GLY A 69 10.94 13.61 34.16
N TYR A 70 11.90 14.55 34.16
CA TYR A 70 11.84 15.75 33.34
C TYR A 70 12.25 15.47 31.90
N TYR A 71 11.52 16.06 30.94
CA TYR A 71 11.78 15.97 29.50
C TYR A 71 12.68 17.10 29.03
N TYR A 72 13.61 16.79 28.09
CA TYR A 72 14.52 17.77 27.53
C TYR A 72 15.05 17.37 26.15
N PHE A 73 15.53 18.35 25.37
CA PHE A 73 16.30 18.13 24.14
C PHE A 73 17.80 18.24 24.39
N GLU A 74 18.27 19.38 24.87
CA GLU A 74 19.68 19.60 25.25
C GLU A 74 19.82 20.01 26.72
N THR A 75 19.38 21.22 27.09
CA THR A 75 19.65 21.79 28.41
C THR A 75 18.41 22.10 29.22
N HIS A 76 17.39 22.71 28.60
CA HIS A 76 16.17 23.11 29.28
C HIS A 76 15.28 21.89 29.56
N LYS A 77 14.74 21.80 30.77
CA LYS A 77 13.95 20.67 31.24
C LYS A 77 12.58 21.11 31.70
N GLU A 78 11.56 20.33 31.34
CA GLU A 78 10.17 20.55 31.75
C GLU A 78 9.52 19.24 32.23
N LYS A 79 8.45 19.36 33.03
CA LYS A 79 7.74 18.18 33.57
C LYS A 79 6.94 17.45 32.50
N THR A 80 6.44 18.16 31.51
CA THR A 80 5.66 17.59 30.41
C THR A 80 6.32 17.95 29.07
N ILE A 81 6.00 17.14 28.04
CA ILE A 81 6.49 17.42 26.68
C ILE A 81 5.80 18.68 26.12
N CYS A 82 4.53 18.91 26.51
CA CYS A 82 3.81 20.12 26.14
C CYS A 82 4.49 21.38 26.66
N ASP A 83 4.85 21.41 27.94
CA ASP A 83 5.56 22.54 28.52
C ASP A 83 6.91 22.76 27.83
N LEU A 84 7.65 21.67 27.54
CA LEU A 84 8.92 21.76 26.82
C LEU A 84 8.75 22.39 25.43
N ILE A 85 7.75 21.95 24.66
CA ILE A 85 7.43 22.50 23.34
C ILE A 85 7.00 23.97 23.47
N ASN A 86 6.10 24.28 24.40
CA ASN A 86 5.61 25.63 24.62
C ASN A 86 6.72 26.58 25.06
N TRP A 87 7.64 26.13 25.91
CA TRP A 87 8.79 26.92 26.28
C TRP A 87 9.65 27.31 25.06
N HIS A 88 10.01 26.34 24.19
CA HIS A 88 10.78 26.62 22.97
C HIS A 88 10.03 27.56 22.00
N LYS A 89 8.70 27.40 21.88
CA LYS A 89 7.86 28.27 21.03
C LYS A 89 7.79 29.71 21.54
N THR A 90 7.56 29.90 22.83
CA THR A 90 7.33 31.21 23.44
C THR A 90 8.64 32.00 23.60
N THR A 91 9.68 31.34 24.08
CA THR A 91 10.98 31.97 24.28
C THR A 91 11.79 32.13 23.00
N LYS A 92 11.41 31.41 21.93
CA LYS A 92 12.16 31.31 20.66
C LYS A 92 13.58 30.78 20.82
N ASN A 93 13.89 30.14 21.95
CA ASN A 93 15.13 29.44 22.15
C ASN A 93 15.25 28.27 21.20
N PRO A 94 16.40 28.04 20.58
CA PRO A 94 16.55 26.91 19.65
C PRO A 94 16.44 25.55 20.39
N VAL A 95 15.98 24.53 19.69
CA VAL A 95 15.94 23.16 20.20
C VAL A 95 17.34 22.61 20.45
N SER A 96 18.31 23.07 19.63
CA SER A 96 19.71 22.71 19.72
C SER A 96 20.57 23.93 19.38
N VAL A 97 21.60 24.20 20.18
CA VAL A 97 22.56 25.27 19.93
C VAL A 97 23.26 25.08 18.58
N LYS A 98 23.63 23.85 18.26
CA LYS A 98 24.38 23.54 17.03
C LYS A 98 23.55 23.81 15.75
N SER A 99 22.25 23.47 15.73
CA SER A 99 21.41 23.63 14.55
C SER A 99 20.73 25.00 14.49
N ASN A 100 20.60 25.68 15.61
CA ASN A 100 19.79 26.88 15.82
C ASN A 100 18.33 26.73 15.37
N ALA A 101 17.81 25.48 15.33
CA ALA A 101 16.46 25.17 14.92
C ALA A 101 15.45 25.68 15.94
N LYS A 102 14.40 26.37 15.46
CA LYS A 102 13.36 26.98 16.31
C LYS A 102 12.00 26.37 15.98
N LEU A 103 11.13 26.26 16.98
CA LEU A 103 9.75 25.82 16.83
C LEU A 103 8.84 27.01 16.55
N ILE A 104 8.11 26.96 15.42
CA ILE A 104 7.20 28.03 15.02
C ILE A 104 5.79 27.48 14.93
N SER A 105 5.56 26.50 14.05
CA SER A 105 4.23 25.95 13.76
C SER A 105 4.19 24.45 13.98
N GLY A 106 3.36 24.00 14.92
CA GLY A 106 3.06 22.58 15.09
C GLY A 106 2.08 22.12 14.00
N ILE A 107 2.48 21.12 13.22
CA ILE A 107 1.61 20.57 12.18
C ILE A 107 0.60 19.64 12.81
N THR A 108 -0.68 19.91 12.56
CA THR A 108 -1.79 19.13 13.11
C THR A 108 -1.91 17.76 12.45
N ARG A 109 -2.53 16.82 13.17
CA ARG A 109 -2.84 15.48 12.68
C ARG A 109 -3.56 15.54 11.35
N GLN A 110 -3.15 14.69 10.46
CA GLN A 110 -3.78 14.55 9.15
C GLN A 110 -5.06 13.69 9.26
N SER A 111 -6.08 13.99 8.46
CA SER A 111 -7.38 13.30 8.50
C SER A 111 -7.33 11.81 8.17
N TRP A 112 -6.21 11.33 7.63
CA TRP A 112 -5.96 9.92 7.34
C TRP A 112 -5.24 9.18 8.49
N LEU A 113 -4.86 9.88 9.57
CA LEU A 113 -4.38 9.29 10.82
C LEU A 113 -5.58 9.05 11.73
N LEU A 114 -5.95 7.79 11.91
CA LEU A 114 -7.11 7.36 12.68
C LEU A 114 -6.70 6.93 14.08
N ASP A 115 -7.60 7.12 15.04
CA ASP A 115 -7.42 6.63 16.40
C ASP A 115 -7.84 5.16 16.51
N HIS A 116 -7.18 4.40 17.40
CA HIS A 116 -7.44 2.96 17.55
C HIS A 116 -8.83 2.66 18.12
N ASP A 117 -9.41 3.57 18.88
CA ASP A 117 -10.77 3.48 19.42
C ASP A 117 -11.87 3.69 18.36
N GLU A 118 -11.54 4.27 17.20
CA GLU A 118 -12.46 4.41 16.08
C GLU A 118 -12.74 3.08 15.35
N VAL A 119 -11.94 2.02 15.59
CA VAL A 119 -12.08 0.74 14.88
C VAL A 119 -12.19 -0.44 15.83
N GLN A 120 -13.22 -1.25 15.60
CA GLN A 120 -13.45 -2.49 16.32
C GLN A 120 -13.17 -3.69 15.41
N LEU A 121 -12.08 -4.42 15.68
CA LEU A 121 -11.77 -5.67 14.97
C LEU A 121 -12.81 -6.75 15.31
N GLN A 122 -13.29 -7.46 14.29
CA GLN A 122 -14.30 -8.52 14.46
C GLN A 122 -13.76 -9.88 14.03
N ARG A 123 -13.86 -10.21 12.74
CA ARG A 123 -13.56 -11.54 12.21
C ARG A 123 -12.37 -11.49 11.26
N LYS A 124 -11.43 -12.41 11.42
CA LYS A 124 -10.33 -12.60 10.49
C LYS A 124 -10.85 -12.99 9.11
N LEU A 125 -10.44 -12.25 8.08
CA LEU A 125 -10.74 -12.49 6.68
C LEU A 125 -9.63 -13.26 5.97
N GLY A 126 -8.38 -13.04 6.40
CA GLY A 126 -7.22 -13.68 5.78
C GLY A 126 -5.92 -13.38 6.52
N GLU A 127 -4.85 -13.98 6.03
CA GLU A 127 -3.50 -13.80 6.55
C GLU A 127 -2.54 -13.54 5.38
N GLY A 128 -1.67 -12.56 5.53
CA GLY A 128 -0.61 -12.23 4.59
C GLY A 128 0.78 -12.48 5.18
N ALA A 129 1.80 -12.22 4.39
CA ALA A 129 3.20 -12.46 4.78
C ALA A 129 3.64 -11.67 6.03
N PHE A 130 3.03 -10.52 6.31
CA PHE A 130 3.44 -9.60 7.37
C PHE A 130 2.38 -9.37 8.45
N GLY A 131 1.17 -9.91 8.28
CA GLY A 131 0.08 -9.69 9.22
C GLY A 131 -1.23 -10.30 8.77
N GLU A 132 -2.31 -9.83 9.34
CA GLU A 132 -3.64 -10.37 9.18
C GLU A 132 -4.60 -9.31 8.65
N VAL A 133 -5.69 -9.75 8.00
CA VAL A 133 -6.77 -8.88 7.54
C VAL A 133 -8.05 -9.26 8.27
N TYR A 134 -8.74 -8.27 8.82
CA TYR A 134 -9.96 -8.43 9.60
C TYR A 134 -11.13 -7.70 8.95
N LEU A 135 -12.33 -8.31 9.01
CA LEU A 135 -13.57 -7.56 8.99
C LEU A 135 -13.64 -6.74 10.28
N SER A 136 -13.97 -5.48 10.16
CA SER A 136 -13.98 -4.57 11.29
C SER A 136 -15.09 -3.53 11.14
N GLN A 137 -15.46 -2.89 12.23
CA GLN A 137 -16.35 -1.73 12.21
C GLN A 137 -15.55 -0.47 12.48
N TYR A 138 -15.74 0.53 11.63
CA TYR A 138 -15.17 1.85 11.76
C TYR A 138 -16.26 2.85 12.13
N VAL A 139 -16.08 3.51 13.27
CA VAL A 139 -17.03 4.46 13.83
C VAL A 139 -16.50 5.87 13.64
N ARG A 140 -17.18 6.68 12.84
CA ARG A 140 -16.84 8.08 12.63
C ARG A 140 -18.08 8.94 12.54
N SER A 141 -18.13 10.03 13.32
CA SER A 141 -19.25 10.98 13.32
C SER A 141 -20.62 10.29 13.48
N ASN A 142 -20.73 9.35 14.43
CA ASN A 142 -21.92 8.54 14.72
C ASN A 142 -22.38 7.62 13.57
N LYS A 143 -21.53 7.40 12.58
CA LYS A 143 -21.77 6.40 11.52
C LYS A 143 -20.86 5.21 11.73
N VAL A 144 -21.44 4.02 11.65
CA VAL A 144 -20.72 2.74 11.69
C VAL A 144 -20.68 2.20 10.28
N ILE A 145 -19.50 1.88 9.78
CA ILE A 145 -19.31 1.28 8.46
C ILE A 145 -18.41 0.05 8.58
N ASP A 146 -18.74 -0.99 7.84
CA ASP A 146 -17.91 -2.17 7.73
C ASP A 146 -16.68 -1.87 6.86
N VAL A 147 -15.53 -2.26 7.35
CA VAL A 147 -14.23 -2.02 6.72
C VAL A 147 -13.36 -3.27 6.75
N ALA A 148 -12.35 -3.32 5.88
CA ALA A 148 -11.26 -4.27 5.98
C ALA A 148 -10.07 -3.59 6.67
N VAL A 149 -9.52 -4.25 7.69
CA VAL A 149 -8.36 -3.75 8.43
C VAL A 149 -7.20 -4.72 8.28
N LYS A 150 -6.12 -4.25 7.67
CA LYS A 150 -4.85 -4.99 7.59
C LYS A 150 -3.98 -4.59 8.76
N THR A 151 -3.55 -5.57 9.55
CA THR A 151 -2.66 -5.38 10.70
C THR A 151 -1.25 -5.85 10.36
N ILE A 152 -0.26 -5.41 11.12
CA ILE A 152 1.09 -5.97 11.12
C ILE A 152 1.37 -6.62 12.49
N ARG A 153 2.13 -7.72 12.52
CA ARG A 153 2.50 -8.37 13.77
C ARG A 153 3.35 -7.44 14.64
N GLU A 154 3.17 -7.47 15.95
CA GLU A 154 3.90 -6.60 16.89
C GLU A 154 5.42 -6.80 16.80
N GLU A 155 5.87 -8.05 16.67
CA GLU A 155 7.28 -8.43 16.56
C GLU A 155 7.84 -8.21 15.15
N ALA A 156 7.08 -7.53 14.27
CA ALA A 156 7.54 -7.29 12.91
C ALA A 156 8.85 -6.49 12.91
N SER A 157 9.77 -6.92 12.05
CA SER A 157 11.05 -6.22 11.89
C SER A 157 10.84 -4.77 11.42
N ARG A 158 11.83 -3.91 11.69
CA ARG A 158 11.85 -2.54 11.16
C ARG A 158 11.58 -2.49 9.65
N LEU A 159 12.20 -3.42 8.89
CA LEU A 159 12.00 -3.50 7.45
C LEU A 159 10.54 -3.82 7.08
N ALA A 160 9.90 -4.75 7.81
CA ALA A 160 8.50 -5.09 7.58
C ALA A 160 7.58 -3.90 7.88
N ARG A 161 7.82 -3.17 8.98
CA ARG A 161 7.08 -1.93 9.29
C ARG A 161 7.24 -0.86 8.22
N LEU A 162 8.46 -0.64 7.70
CA LEU A 162 8.70 0.32 6.61
C LEU A 162 8.00 -0.08 5.31
N LYS A 163 7.96 -1.37 4.97
CA LYS A 163 7.21 -1.89 3.82
C LYS A 163 5.71 -1.67 3.99
N PHE A 164 5.17 -1.97 5.17
CA PHE A 164 3.77 -1.76 5.50
C PHE A 164 3.36 -0.28 5.37
N MET A 165 4.17 0.63 5.91
CA MET A 165 3.94 2.06 5.79
C MET A 165 4.10 2.57 4.36
N LYS A 166 5.04 1.99 3.57
CA LYS A 166 5.18 2.30 2.13
C LYS A 166 3.92 1.92 1.36
N GLU A 167 3.34 0.74 1.63
CA GLU A 167 2.08 0.29 1.03
C GLU A 167 0.96 1.30 1.29
N ALA A 168 0.74 1.68 2.54
CA ALA A 168 -0.26 2.68 2.91
C ALA A 168 -0.03 4.05 2.21
N ARG A 169 1.23 4.50 2.13
CA ARG A 169 1.60 5.76 1.47
C ARG A 169 1.28 5.74 -0.02
N ILE A 170 1.54 4.62 -0.69
CA ILE A 170 1.22 4.44 -2.12
C ILE A 170 -0.30 4.45 -2.30
N MET A 171 -1.04 3.66 -1.51
CA MET A 171 -2.50 3.57 -1.60
C MET A 171 -3.20 4.91 -1.38
N ARG A 172 -2.71 5.75 -0.47
CA ARG A 172 -3.31 7.07 -0.18
C ARG A 172 -3.31 8.03 -1.37
N LYS A 173 -2.47 7.78 -2.38
CA LYS A 173 -2.40 8.60 -3.59
C LYS A 173 -3.49 8.26 -4.61
N PHE A 174 -4.22 7.16 -4.40
CA PHE A 174 -5.14 6.62 -5.39
C PHE A 174 -6.60 6.83 -4.98
N SER A 175 -7.38 7.26 -5.96
CA SER A 175 -8.84 7.38 -5.88
C SER A 175 -9.43 6.99 -7.22
N HIS A 176 -9.93 5.76 -7.33
CA HIS A 176 -10.52 5.21 -8.56
C HIS A 176 -11.50 4.09 -8.19
N PRO A 177 -12.65 3.96 -8.87
CA PRO A 177 -13.66 2.94 -8.55
C PRO A 177 -13.13 1.51 -8.62
N ASN A 178 -12.13 1.23 -9.45
CA ASN A 178 -11.53 -0.10 -9.58
C ASN A 178 -10.17 -0.27 -8.89
N VAL A 179 -9.89 0.55 -7.87
CA VAL A 179 -8.72 0.41 -6.98
C VAL A 179 -9.22 0.48 -5.55
N VAL A 180 -8.77 -0.44 -4.69
CA VAL A 180 -9.17 -0.46 -3.27
C VAL A 180 -8.87 0.87 -2.61
N LYS A 181 -9.90 1.47 -2.00
CA LYS A 181 -9.79 2.75 -1.31
C LYS A 181 -9.24 2.55 0.09
N ILE A 182 -8.17 3.25 0.41
CA ILE A 182 -7.71 3.40 1.80
C ILE A 182 -8.53 4.49 2.49
N MET A 183 -8.91 4.25 3.74
CA MET A 183 -9.63 5.20 4.58
C MET A 183 -8.70 5.92 5.54
N GLY A 184 -7.67 5.24 6.02
CA GLY A 184 -6.64 5.79 6.88
C GLY A 184 -5.70 4.73 7.43
N ILE A 185 -4.83 5.18 8.32
CA ILE A 185 -3.90 4.31 9.05
C ILE A 185 -3.93 4.64 10.54
N MET A 186 -3.64 3.64 11.34
CA MET A 186 -3.49 3.75 12.79
C MET A 186 -2.05 3.46 13.17
N VAL A 187 -1.40 4.43 13.80
CA VAL A 187 0.04 4.42 14.07
C VAL A 187 0.39 4.88 15.48
N TYR A 188 -0.61 5.14 16.31
CA TYR A 188 -0.41 5.66 17.67
C TYR A 188 -0.04 4.54 18.65
N GLU A 189 -0.63 3.38 18.43
CA GLU A 189 -0.48 2.17 19.24
C GLU A 189 -0.19 0.95 18.37
N ASN A 190 0.17 -0.17 18.98
CA ASN A 190 0.26 -1.46 18.32
C ASN A 190 -1.08 -2.22 18.43
N PRO A 191 -1.39 -3.04 17.42
CA PRO A 191 -0.68 -3.18 16.15
C PRO A 191 -0.92 -1.99 15.22
N LEU A 192 0.06 -1.66 14.35
CA LEU A 192 -0.17 -0.72 13.26
C LEU A 192 -1.21 -1.28 12.31
N MET A 193 -2.12 -0.43 11.81
CA MET A 193 -3.24 -0.87 10.97
C MET A 193 -3.41 0.01 9.74
N ILE A 194 -3.84 -0.62 8.63
CA ILE A 194 -4.34 0.05 7.42
C ILE A 194 -5.83 -0.23 7.32
N VAL A 195 -6.65 0.81 7.29
CA VAL A 195 -8.11 0.73 7.17
C VAL A 195 -8.51 0.97 5.72
N MET A 196 -9.25 0.04 5.13
CA MET A 196 -9.63 0.03 3.71
C MET A 196 -11.13 -0.23 3.55
N GLU A 197 -11.67 0.13 2.38
CA GLU A 197 -13.02 -0.31 2.02
C GLU A 197 -13.14 -1.85 2.07
N LEU A 198 -14.28 -2.33 2.53
CA LEU A 198 -14.59 -3.76 2.54
C LEU A 198 -15.01 -4.23 1.14
N CYS A 199 -14.44 -5.33 0.70
CA CYS A 199 -14.86 -6.06 -0.49
C CYS A 199 -15.45 -7.42 -0.05
N PRO A 200 -16.77 -7.50 0.21
CA PRO A 200 -17.36 -8.62 0.91
C PRO A 200 -17.36 -9.93 0.10
N GLU A 201 -17.32 -9.86 -1.24
CA GLU A 201 -17.22 -11.04 -2.10
C GLU A 201 -15.82 -11.67 -2.12
N GLY A 202 -14.84 -11.04 -1.50
CA GLY A 202 -13.47 -11.50 -1.38
C GLY A 202 -12.69 -11.39 -2.69
N SER A 203 -11.73 -12.30 -2.91
CA SER A 203 -10.92 -12.26 -4.13
C SER A 203 -11.67 -12.79 -5.33
N MET A 204 -11.40 -12.21 -6.50
CA MET A 204 -11.90 -12.70 -7.79
C MET A 204 -11.55 -14.17 -8.01
N LEU A 205 -10.34 -14.59 -7.59
CA LEU A 205 -9.94 -16.00 -7.69
C LEU A 205 -10.90 -16.93 -6.92
N SER A 206 -11.23 -16.58 -5.69
CA SER A 206 -12.16 -17.35 -4.86
C SER A 206 -13.57 -17.34 -5.44
N TYR A 207 -14.01 -16.20 -5.96
CA TYR A 207 -15.31 -16.06 -6.61
C TYR A 207 -15.41 -16.94 -7.85
N LEU A 208 -14.42 -16.89 -8.75
CA LEU A 208 -14.37 -17.70 -9.97
C LEU A 208 -14.46 -19.20 -9.65
N ARG A 209 -13.73 -19.65 -8.61
CA ARG A 209 -13.73 -21.08 -8.20
C ARG A 209 -15.03 -21.57 -7.58
N ARG A 210 -15.73 -20.68 -6.86
CA ARG A 210 -17.01 -21.03 -6.21
C ARG A 210 -18.21 -21.04 -7.16
N ASN A 211 -18.17 -20.28 -8.25
CA ASN A 211 -19.32 -20.01 -9.10
C ASN A 211 -19.16 -20.56 -10.52
N ILE A 212 -18.59 -21.74 -10.69
CA ILE A 212 -18.36 -22.39 -12.00
C ILE A 212 -19.69 -22.95 -12.55
N PRO A 213 -20.02 -22.64 -13.82
CA PRO A 213 -19.36 -21.76 -14.77
C PRO A 213 -19.78 -20.29 -14.56
N VAL A 214 -18.80 -19.38 -14.59
CA VAL A 214 -19.10 -17.95 -14.54
C VAL A 214 -19.56 -17.46 -15.91
N ASN A 215 -20.57 -16.58 -15.91
CA ASN A 215 -21.12 -16.00 -17.14
C ASN A 215 -20.06 -15.22 -17.94
N SER A 216 -20.09 -15.35 -19.26
CA SER A 216 -19.13 -14.72 -20.17
C SER A 216 -19.15 -13.18 -20.09
N ASP A 217 -20.31 -12.57 -19.91
CA ASP A 217 -20.45 -11.11 -19.79
C ASP A 217 -19.80 -10.62 -18.48
N LEU A 218 -19.95 -11.38 -17.40
CA LEU A 218 -19.31 -11.07 -16.13
C LEU A 218 -17.79 -11.21 -16.23
N LYS A 219 -17.29 -12.24 -16.92
CA LYS A 219 -15.85 -12.41 -17.20
C LYS A 219 -15.29 -11.22 -18.00
N LEU A 220 -16.02 -10.78 -19.03
CA LEU A 220 -15.63 -9.60 -19.80
C LEU A 220 -15.67 -8.32 -18.94
N ARG A 221 -16.67 -8.20 -18.06
CA ARG A 221 -16.76 -7.10 -17.11
C ARG A 221 -15.56 -7.08 -16.17
N PHE A 222 -15.19 -8.21 -15.57
CA PHE A 222 -14.03 -8.34 -14.70
C PHE A 222 -12.73 -7.89 -15.40
N ALA A 223 -12.48 -8.39 -16.62
CA ALA A 223 -11.31 -7.99 -17.39
C ALA A 223 -11.32 -6.49 -17.72
N THR A 224 -12.50 -5.92 -18.06
CA THR A 224 -12.66 -4.52 -18.41
C THR A 224 -12.41 -3.62 -17.19
N GLU A 225 -12.98 -3.94 -16.04
CA GLU A 225 -12.83 -3.15 -14.80
C GLU A 225 -11.41 -3.25 -14.24
N ALA A 226 -10.80 -4.45 -14.26
CA ALA A 226 -9.39 -4.60 -13.90
C ALA A 226 -8.49 -3.73 -14.78
N SER A 227 -8.72 -3.73 -16.10
CA SER A 227 -7.96 -2.88 -17.02
C SER A 227 -8.16 -1.38 -16.76
N ALA A 228 -9.34 -0.95 -16.29
CA ALA A 228 -9.60 0.44 -15.93
C ALA A 228 -8.78 0.87 -14.70
N GLY A 229 -8.78 0.05 -13.65
CA GLY A 229 -7.95 0.28 -12.46
C GLY A 229 -6.46 0.33 -12.79
N LEU A 230 -5.98 -0.59 -13.62
CA LEU A 230 -4.57 -0.65 -14.03
C LEU A 230 -4.18 0.50 -14.97
N ALA A 231 -5.07 0.96 -15.85
CA ALA A 231 -4.86 2.15 -16.66
C ALA A 231 -4.72 3.42 -15.79
N TYR A 232 -5.52 3.51 -14.73
CA TYR A 232 -5.38 4.59 -13.75
C TYR A 232 -4.03 4.51 -13.02
N LEU A 233 -3.61 3.33 -12.55
CA LEU A 233 -2.31 3.15 -11.88
C LEU A 233 -1.14 3.46 -12.82
N GLU A 234 -1.19 3.02 -14.08
CA GLU A 234 -0.19 3.37 -15.12
C GLU A 234 -0.09 4.89 -15.29
N SER A 235 -1.23 5.61 -15.32
CA SER A 235 -1.28 7.08 -15.42
C SER A 235 -0.68 7.80 -14.20
N LYS A 236 -0.65 7.12 -13.06
CA LYS A 236 -0.03 7.58 -11.79
C LYS A 236 1.42 7.11 -11.63
N HIS A 237 2.00 6.52 -12.67
CA HIS A 237 3.36 5.96 -12.68
C HIS A 237 3.58 4.87 -11.61
N CYS A 238 2.53 4.14 -11.23
CA CYS A 238 2.62 3.03 -10.30
C CYS A 238 2.76 1.72 -11.07
N ILE A 239 3.79 0.95 -10.75
CA ILE A 239 3.98 -0.43 -11.18
C ILE A 239 3.50 -1.31 -10.03
N HIS A 240 2.51 -2.19 -10.28
CA HIS A 240 1.88 -3.01 -9.25
C HIS A 240 2.75 -4.22 -8.85
N ARG A 241 3.35 -4.91 -9.82
CA ARG A 241 4.27 -6.04 -9.67
C ARG A 241 3.65 -7.37 -9.22
N ASP A 242 2.38 -7.40 -8.82
CA ASP A 242 1.68 -8.61 -8.40
C ASP A 242 0.22 -8.66 -8.89
N ILE A 243 0.02 -8.50 -10.20
CA ILE A 243 -1.30 -8.57 -10.83
C ILE A 243 -1.70 -10.03 -11.01
N ALA A 244 -2.79 -10.45 -10.33
CA ALA A 244 -3.35 -11.79 -10.37
C ALA A 244 -4.80 -11.77 -9.86
N ALA A 245 -5.58 -12.81 -10.16
CA ALA A 245 -6.97 -12.90 -9.71
C ALA A 245 -7.12 -12.92 -8.17
N ARG A 246 -6.10 -13.37 -7.42
CA ARG A 246 -6.08 -13.32 -5.95
C ARG A 246 -6.00 -11.90 -5.39
N ASN A 247 -5.40 -10.96 -6.15
CA ASN A 247 -5.20 -9.54 -5.77
C ASN A 247 -6.21 -8.60 -6.42
N CYS A 248 -7.24 -9.14 -7.07
CA CYS A 248 -8.43 -8.42 -7.49
C CYS A 248 -9.55 -8.78 -6.51
N LEU A 249 -10.02 -7.83 -5.72
CA LEU A 249 -11.15 -8.01 -4.81
C LEU A 249 -12.46 -7.63 -5.50
N LEU A 250 -13.57 -8.10 -4.97
CA LEU A 250 -14.91 -7.84 -5.49
C LEU A 250 -15.79 -7.17 -4.43
N SER A 251 -16.40 -6.05 -4.82
CA SER A 251 -17.42 -5.38 -4.01
C SER A 251 -18.70 -6.24 -3.95
N GLU A 252 -19.67 -5.82 -3.16
CA GLU A 252 -21.00 -6.43 -3.08
C GLU A 252 -21.71 -6.48 -4.46
N GLN A 253 -21.47 -5.48 -5.31
CA GLN A 253 -22.01 -5.40 -6.68
C GLN A 253 -21.12 -6.12 -7.71
N LEU A 254 -20.14 -6.91 -7.25
CA LEU A 254 -19.14 -7.59 -8.09
C LEU A 254 -18.30 -6.62 -8.92
N GLU A 255 -18.04 -5.41 -8.42
CA GLU A 255 -17.09 -4.50 -9.04
C GLU A 255 -15.66 -4.89 -8.67
N VAL A 256 -14.77 -4.88 -9.66
CA VAL A 256 -13.36 -5.23 -9.44
C VAL A 256 -12.62 -4.09 -8.74
N LYS A 257 -11.86 -4.42 -7.72
CA LYS A 257 -10.99 -3.54 -6.94
C LYS A 257 -9.55 -4.10 -6.94
N ILE A 258 -8.63 -3.45 -7.62
CA ILE A 258 -7.20 -3.80 -7.57
C ILE A 258 -6.70 -3.56 -6.15
N SER A 259 -6.04 -4.56 -5.57
CA SER A 259 -5.59 -4.56 -4.17
C SER A 259 -4.17 -5.12 -4.03
N ASP A 260 -3.63 -5.10 -2.81
CA ASP A 260 -2.30 -5.59 -2.43
C ASP A 260 -1.14 -4.84 -3.11
N PHE A 261 -0.88 -3.64 -2.60
CA PHE A 261 0.20 -2.77 -3.06
C PHE A 261 1.56 -3.03 -2.35
N GLY A 262 1.67 -4.14 -1.63
CA GLY A 262 2.86 -4.48 -0.84
C GLY A 262 4.15 -4.61 -1.66
N MET A 263 4.04 -4.90 -2.96
CA MET A 263 5.17 -4.94 -3.89
C MET A 263 5.27 -3.72 -4.79
N SER A 264 4.29 -2.81 -4.76
CA SER A 264 4.18 -1.69 -5.69
C SER A 264 5.29 -0.65 -5.54
N ASP A 265 5.57 0.03 -6.65
CA ASP A 265 6.60 1.07 -6.70
C ASP A 265 6.23 2.16 -7.72
N GLU A 266 6.72 3.37 -7.49
CA GLU A 266 6.44 4.55 -8.31
C GLU A 266 7.60 4.91 -9.27
N ARG A 267 8.63 4.09 -9.34
CA ARG A 267 9.72 4.23 -10.30
C ARG A 267 9.30 3.71 -11.67
N ARG A 268 9.79 4.33 -12.73
CA ARG A 268 9.44 3.92 -14.10
C ARG A 268 9.98 2.53 -14.49
N ILE A 269 11.13 2.16 -13.97
CA ILE A 269 11.79 0.88 -14.14
C ILE A 269 12.42 0.49 -12.81
N ILE A 270 12.27 -0.76 -12.42
CA ILE A 270 12.79 -1.30 -11.17
C ILE A 270 13.69 -2.48 -11.50
N TYR A 271 14.91 -2.45 -10.98
CA TYR A 271 15.81 -3.59 -10.93
C TYR A 271 15.74 -4.18 -9.53
N ASP A 272 15.24 -5.41 -9.39
CA ASP A 272 15.10 -6.07 -8.10
C ASP A 272 16.10 -7.21 -7.97
N GLU A 273 17.20 -6.98 -7.29
CA GLU A 273 18.27 -7.96 -7.11
C GLU A 273 17.84 -9.20 -6.32
N LYS A 274 16.80 -9.07 -5.50
CA LYS A 274 16.28 -10.13 -4.62
C LYS A 274 14.88 -10.57 -5.04
N LEU A 275 14.76 -11.30 -6.15
CA LEU A 275 13.52 -11.95 -6.59
C LEU A 275 13.07 -13.06 -5.61
N GLU A 276 13.02 -12.76 -4.30
CA GLU A 276 12.58 -13.70 -3.30
C GLU A 276 11.05 -13.72 -3.24
N LYS A 277 10.47 -14.92 -3.33
CA LYS A 277 9.03 -15.20 -3.13
C LYS A 277 8.06 -14.53 -4.12
N VAL A 278 8.48 -14.31 -5.38
CA VAL A 278 7.58 -13.81 -6.41
C VAL A 278 6.77 -14.93 -7.07
N PRO A 279 5.52 -14.69 -7.45
CA PRO A 279 4.66 -15.68 -8.11
C PRO A 279 5.10 -15.90 -9.56
N MET A 280 6.03 -16.83 -9.78
CA MET A 280 6.75 -17.05 -11.01
C MET A 280 5.85 -17.14 -12.26
N LYS A 281 4.70 -17.79 -12.16
CA LYS A 281 3.79 -18.02 -13.30
C LYS A 281 3.08 -16.76 -13.81
N TRP A 282 3.15 -15.64 -13.09
CA TRP A 282 2.61 -14.34 -13.50
C TRP A 282 3.67 -13.38 -14.05
N LEU A 283 4.97 -13.73 -13.94
CA LEU A 283 6.06 -12.85 -14.33
C LEU A 283 6.29 -12.83 -15.83
N ALA A 284 6.72 -11.67 -16.33
CA ALA A 284 7.16 -11.49 -17.69
C ALA A 284 8.57 -12.11 -17.94
N PRO A 285 8.92 -12.50 -19.17
CA PRO A 285 10.22 -13.07 -19.48
C PRO A 285 11.41 -12.20 -19.04
N GLU A 286 11.36 -10.90 -19.28
CA GLU A 286 12.39 -9.94 -18.86
C GLU A 286 12.54 -9.84 -17.35
N THR A 287 11.43 -10.01 -16.61
CA THR A 287 11.51 -10.08 -15.14
C THR A 287 12.21 -11.35 -14.68
N MET A 288 11.88 -12.50 -15.30
CA MET A 288 12.49 -13.79 -14.96
C MET A 288 13.99 -13.86 -15.29
N GLN A 289 14.44 -13.15 -16.34
CA GLN A 289 15.81 -13.18 -16.85
C GLN A 289 16.68 -12.05 -16.28
N GLN A 290 16.14 -10.83 -16.23
CA GLN A 290 16.89 -9.61 -15.96
C GLN A 290 16.45 -8.91 -14.68
N ARG A 291 15.40 -9.45 -13.99
CA ARG A 291 14.82 -8.87 -12.77
C ARG A 291 14.28 -7.45 -12.97
N ILE A 292 13.86 -7.13 -14.18
CA ILE A 292 13.29 -5.85 -14.54
C ILE A 292 11.78 -5.86 -14.33
N PHE A 293 11.26 -4.81 -13.68
CA PHE A 293 9.83 -4.50 -13.62
C PHE A 293 9.58 -3.15 -14.28
N SER A 294 8.48 -3.08 -15.02
CA SER A 294 8.03 -1.89 -15.73
C SER A 294 6.50 -1.94 -15.89
N PRO A 295 5.82 -0.89 -16.36
CA PRO A 295 4.40 -0.98 -16.71
C PRO A 295 4.11 -2.11 -17.72
N LYS A 296 5.06 -2.46 -18.56
CA LYS A 296 4.92 -3.55 -19.55
C LYS A 296 5.01 -4.95 -18.93
N THR A 297 5.65 -5.10 -17.79
CA THR A 297 5.60 -6.36 -17.03
C THR A 297 4.25 -6.56 -16.36
N ASP A 298 3.60 -5.47 -15.91
CA ASP A 298 2.23 -5.51 -15.40
C ASP A 298 1.23 -5.87 -16.52
N VAL A 299 1.46 -5.40 -17.75
CA VAL A 299 0.66 -5.81 -18.93
C VAL A 299 0.75 -7.30 -19.19
N TRP A 300 1.93 -7.90 -19.07
CA TRP A 300 2.09 -9.33 -19.16
C TRP A 300 1.28 -10.07 -18.10
N SER A 301 1.42 -9.67 -16.84
CA SER A 301 0.69 -10.26 -15.71
C SER A 301 -0.83 -10.09 -15.87
N PHE A 302 -1.30 -8.98 -16.43
CA PHE A 302 -2.70 -8.78 -16.78
C PHE A 302 -3.19 -9.80 -17.83
N GLY A 303 -2.38 -10.15 -18.82
CA GLY A 303 -2.70 -11.23 -19.74
C GLY A 303 -2.92 -12.57 -19.02
N VAL A 304 -2.08 -12.87 -18.00
CA VAL A 304 -2.25 -14.06 -17.17
C VAL A 304 -3.53 -13.97 -16.31
N LEU A 305 -3.82 -12.81 -15.73
CA LEU A 305 -5.08 -12.55 -15.01
C LEU A 305 -6.32 -12.81 -15.90
N VAL A 306 -6.33 -12.31 -17.13
CA VAL A 306 -7.45 -12.55 -18.06
C VAL A 306 -7.58 -14.04 -18.38
N TRP A 307 -6.48 -14.75 -18.51
CA TRP A 307 -6.50 -16.21 -18.66
C TRP A 307 -7.13 -16.88 -17.42
N GLU A 308 -6.75 -16.50 -16.20
CA GLU A 308 -7.38 -17.00 -14.96
C GLU A 308 -8.89 -16.77 -14.96
N VAL A 309 -9.35 -15.60 -15.38
CA VAL A 309 -10.78 -15.24 -15.45
C VAL A 309 -11.54 -16.19 -16.39
N TYR A 310 -11.03 -16.42 -17.60
CA TYR A 310 -11.71 -17.29 -18.57
C TYR A 310 -11.50 -18.77 -18.30
N ALA A 311 -10.48 -19.14 -17.51
CA ALA A 311 -10.23 -20.49 -17.04
C ALA A 311 -10.95 -20.83 -15.70
N ASP A 312 -11.91 -20.00 -15.25
CA ASP A 312 -12.65 -20.17 -14.00
C ASP A 312 -11.74 -20.34 -12.77
N GLY A 313 -10.69 -19.53 -12.68
CA GLY A 313 -9.76 -19.52 -11.56
C GLY A 313 -8.79 -20.70 -11.50
N LYS A 314 -8.58 -21.40 -12.61
CA LYS A 314 -7.53 -22.43 -12.69
C LYS A 314 -6.15 -21.80 -12.55
N GLU A 315 -5.20 -22.60 -12.06
CA GLU A 315 -3.81 -22.17 -11.95
C GLU A 315 -3.19 -22.01 -13.35
N PRO A 316 -2.48 -20.88 -13.61
CA PRO A 316 -1.77 -20.69 -14.88
C PRO A 316 -0.72 -21.79 -15.13
N TYR A 317 -0.47 -22.06 -16.41
CA TYR A 317 0.44 -23.12 -16.84
C TYR A 317 0.11 -24.47 -16.16
N PRO A 318 -1.10 -25.03 -16.40
CA PRO A 318 -1.58 -26.22 -15.71
C PRO A 318 -0.57 -27.39 -15.83
N GLY A 319 -0.36 -28.08 -14.71
CA GLY A 319 0.53 -29.23 -14.63
C GLY A 319 2.04 -28.92 -14.67
N LEU A 320 2.45 -27.64 -14.78
CA LEU A 320 3.84 -27.25 -14.76
C LEU A 320 4.27 -26.72 -13.39
N SER A 321 5.44 -27.12 -12.92
CA SER A 321 6.11 -26.47 -11.79
C SER A 321 6.58 -25.04 -12.19
N ASN A 322 6.94 -24.21 -11.21
CA ASN A 322 7.49 -22.88 -11.46
C ASN A 322 8.73 -22.89 -12.36
N ILE A 323 9.62 -23.88 -12.16
CA ILE A 323 10.83 -24.06 -12.96
C ILE A 323 10.49 -24.42 -14.39
N GLN A 324 9.56 -25.39 -14.58
CA GLN A 324 9.12 -25.81 -15.91
C GLN A 324 8.39 -24.70 -16.66
N ALA A 325 7.51 -23.95 -15.97
CA ALA A 325 6.83 -22.80 -16.55
C ALA A 325 7.83 -21.73 -17.02
N ARG A 326 8.84 -21.38 -16.17
CA ARG A 326 9.92 -20.47 -16.54
C ARG A 326 10.67 -20.94 -17.79
N ALA A 327 11.09 -22.19 -17.82
CA ALA A 327 11.82 -22.74 -18.97
C ALA A 327 10.98 -22.68 -20.25
N LYS A 328 9.71 -23.04 -20.20
CA LYS A 328 8.79 -22.95 -21.35
C LYS A 328 8.59 -21.52 -21.82
N ILE A 329 8.36 -20.57 -20.91
CA ILE A 329 8.11 -19.16 -21.26
C ILE A 329 9.36 -18.54 -21.89
N VAL A 330 10.52 -18.71 -21.23
CA VAL A 330 11.75 -17.99 -21.56
C VAL A 330 12.50 -18.66 -22.72
N VAL A 331 12.64 -20.00 -22.68
CA VAL A 331 13.48 -20.73 -23.66
C VAL A 331 12.67 -21.16 -24.88
N GLN A 332 11.44 -21.68 -24.66
CA GLN A 332 10.63 -22.21 -25.73
C GLN A 332 9.62 -21.19 -26.29
N ASN A 333 9.60 -19.96 -25.78
CA ASN A 333 8.65 -18.93 -26.17
C ASN A 333 7.17 -19.40 -26.08
N TYR A 334 6.90 -20.32 -25.17
CA TYR A 334 5.57 -20.90 -25.00
C TYR A 334 4.59 -19.88 -24.41
N ARG A 335 3.36 -19.90 -24.93
CA ARG A 335 2.22 -19.13 -24.40
C ARG A 335 1.06 -20.07 -24.16
N MET A 336 0.29 -19.82 -23.09
CA MET A 336 -0.92 -20.60 -22.81
C MET A 336 -1.96 -20.42 -23.92
N GLU A 337 -2.66 -21.48 -24.25
CA GLU A 337 -3.87 -21.37 -25.07
C GLU A 337 -4.98 -20.71 -24.26
N MET A 338 -5.69 -19.76 -24.87
CA MET A 338 -6.85 -19.15 -24.24
C MET A 338 -7.99 -20.17 -24.18
N PRO A 339 -8.75 -20.22 -23.06
CA PRO A 339 -9.94 -21.07 -22.98
C PRO A 339 -10.92 -20.80 -24.13
N LYS A 340 -11.55 -21.85 -24.63
CA LYS A 340 -12.50 -21.76 -25.77
C LYS A 340 -13.70 -20.85 -25.48
N THR A 341 -14.00 -20.62 -24.21
CA THR A 341 -15.05 -19.68 -23.75
C THR A 341 -14.68 -18.21 -23.92
N ALA A 342 -13.40 -17.90 -24.14
CA ALA A 342 -12.94 -16.54 -24.33
C ALA A 342 -13.29 -16.04 -25.75
N PRO A 343 -13.92 -14.87 -25.87
CA PRO A 343 -14.15 -14.24 -27.19
C PRO A 343 -12.83 -14.08 -27.96
N SER A 344 -12.86 -14.32 -29.27
CA SER A 344 -11.68 -14.22 -30.15
C SER A 344 -10.96 -12.86 -30.02
N ALA A 345 -11.71 -11.75 -29.89
CA ALA A 345 -11.15 -10.43 -29.70
C ALA A 345 -10.37 -10.29 -28.37
N VAL A 346 -10.84 -10.94 -27.28
CA VAL A 346 -10.15 -10.99 -25.99
C VAL A 346 -8.90 -11.82 -26.12
N SER A 347 -8.98 -13.00 -26.74
CA SER A 347 -7.81 -13.87 -26.96
C SER A 347 -6.71 -13.18 -27.75
N LYS A 348 -7.06 -12.50 -28.83
CA LYS A 348 -6.10 -11.68 -29.61
C LYS A 348 -5.44 -10.58 -28.79
N LEU A 349 -6.19 -9.94 -27.89
CA LEU A 349 -5.66 -8.90 -27.00
C LEU A 349 -4.68 -9.49 -25.99
N VAL A 350 -5.00 -10.64 -25.38
CA VAL A 350 -4.13 -11.34 -24.42
C VAL A 350 -2.83 -11.76 -25.08
N TYR A 351 -2.85 -12.32 -26.30
CA TYR A 351 -1.61 -12.67 -27.03
C TYR A 351 -0.75 -11.44 -27.34
N ARG A 352 -1.33 -10.25 -27.49
CA ARG A 352 -0.56 -9.00 -27.57
C ARG A 352 0.08 -8.63 -26.23
N CYS A 353 -0.60 -8.88 -25.10
CA CYS A 353 -0.02 -8.68 -23.76
C CYS A 353 1.17 -9.60 -23.51
N TRP A 354 1.21 -10.76 -24.15
CA TRP A 354 2.27 -11.76 -24.04
C TRP A 354 3.35 -11.70 -25.12
N LYS A 355 3.48 -10.58 -25.83
CA LYS A 355 4.61 -10.38 -26.75
C LYS A 355 5.93 -10.45 -25.98
N THR A 356 6.95 -11.08 -26.59
CA THR A 356 8.27 -11.24 -25.98
C THR A 356 8.93 -9.89 -25.78
N ASP A 357 8.91 -9.04 -26.81
CA ASP A 357 9.36 -7.67 -26.70
C ASP A 357 8.34 -6.82 -25.91
N PRO A 358 8.73 -6.23 -24.76
CA PRO A 358 7.83 -5.37 -23.97
C PRO A 358 7.30 -4.16 -24.77
N SER A 359 8.06 -3.65 -25.72
CA SER A 359 7.66 -2.48 -26.53
C SER A 359 6.46 -2.76 -27.45
N GLU A 360 6.27 -4.02 -27.87
CA GLU A 360 5.14 -4.46 -28.70
C GLU A 360 3.84 -4.67 -27.88
N ARG A 361 3.93 -4.73 -26.54
CA ARG A 361 2.76 -4.88 -25.68
C ARG A 361 1.96 -3.57 -25.64
N PRO A 362 0.60 -3.64 -25.65
CA PRO A 362 -0.24 -2.45 -25.53
C PRO A 362 -0.03 -1.73 -24.20
N SER A 363 -0.47 -0.47 -24.10
CA SER A 363 -0.65 0.21 -22.81
C SER A 363 -1.97 -0.24 -22.16
N PHE A 364 -2.12 -0.03 -20.85
CA PHE A 364 -3.40 -0.31 -20.19
C PHE A 364 -4.54 0.59 -20.70
N ALA A 365 -4.24 1.82 -21.09
CA ALA A 365 -5.22 2.69 -21.74
C ALA A 365 -5.75 2.09 -23.06
N GLU A 366 -4.88 1.50 -23.89
CA GLU A 366 -5.28 0.80 -25.10
C GLU A 366 -6.09 -0.46 -24.79
N ILE A 367 -5.65 -1.28 -23.82
CA ILE A 367 -6.32 -2.50 -23.37
C ILE A 367 -7.74 -2.16 -22.93
N HIS A 368 -7.89 -1.20 -22.01
CA HIS A 368 -9.19 -0.80 -21.48
C HIS A 368 -10.15 -0.33 -22.58
N ARG A 369 -9.66 0.53 -23.49
CA ARG A 369 -10.47 1.01 -24.62
C ARG A 369 -10.99 -0.14 -25.48
N LYS A 370 -10.16 -1.15 -25.77
CA LYS A 370 -10.54 -2.32 -26.59
C LYS A 370 -11.56 -3.19 -25.86
N LEU A 371 -11.34 -3.52 -24.59
CA LEU A 371 -12.29 -4.34 -23.81
C LEU A 371 -13.64 -3.63 -23.63
N LYS A 372 -13.63 -2.33 -23.35
CA LYS A 372 -14.85 -1.52 -23.24
C LYS A 372 -15.67 -1.49 -24.53
N ALA A 373 -15.03 -1.53 -25.70
CA ALA A 373 -15.70 -1.58 -26.98
C ALA A 373 -16.42 -2.92 -27.23
N LEU A 374 -15.94 -4.03 -26.65
CA LEU A 374 -16.57 -5.36 -26.75
C LEU A 374 -17.86 -5.46 -25.93
N LYS A 375 -17.97 -4.71 -24.85
CA LYS A 375 -19.16 -4.67 -23.96
C LYS A 375 -20.36 -3.99 -24.61
N ARG A 376 -20.17 -3.25 -25.71
CA ARG A 376 -21.22 -2.50 -26.41
C ARG A 376 -21.84 -3.25 -27.60
N LYS A 377 -21.36 -4.45 -27.87
CA LYS A 377 -21.88 -5.34 -28.91
C LYS A 377 -22.66 -6.49 -28.28
#